data_c576600f6c3f8450b6d79de4a6e46e84
#
_entry.id   c576600f6c3f8450b6d79de4a6e46e84
#
_cell.length_a   1.000
_cell.length_b   1.000
_cell.length_c   1.000
_cell.angle_alpha   90.00
_cell.angle_beta   90.00
_cell.angle_gamma   90.00
#
_symmetry.space_group_name_H-M   'P 1'
#
loop_
_entity.id
_entity.type
_entity.pdbx_description
1 polymer ?
#
loop_
_entity_poly.entity_id
_entity_poly.type
_entity_poly.pdbx_seq_one_letter_code
_entity_poly.pdbx_strand_id
1 'polypeptide(L)'
;MYKRQALDIPFGIAVYVGLASILMCSMLGGMRAVTWTQVAQYIVLIIAYLLPVFWISSKLGAGFFPHFMLADEVARIAELEGQFGFVKNSAADLATVPKGLAGITKAHSSVNATPWAFISLAVCMMAGTASLPHVMMRYFTTPSVRTARRSVGWSLFFIFLLYSSAPMLATLSKLSLIDPTLPTGIIGKTIAEVQAIDWYQNWNQANLMFISDFNCNGTLELNEFFMGGKAVVLATPEIAGLPYVISGLVAAGGMAAAMSTADGLVLAISNALSHDIYYKIINPKAETAKRLIVARVLLVLIGFAGATIAALEIQGILGSVIWAFDFAMSGLFFPLVLGVWWKRANAPGAVAGMLLGLISGTAYLIWVRSGGSGFLGITQLTFGIVGAAVSLVSMIVVSLITAAPDAATQKMVDDVRVPSGKTVLAQK
;
A
#
# COMPACT_ATOMS: atom_id res chain seq x y z
N MET A 1 10.13 -10.97 -0.21
CA MET A 1 9.49 -12.22 -0.64
C MET A 1 9.72 -12.51 -2.11
N TYR A 2 9.38 -11.65 -3.05
CA TYR A 2 9.65 -11.81 -4.49
C TYR A 2 11.11 -12.13 -4.83
N LYS A 3 12.05 -11.51 -4.11
CA LYS A 3 13.48 -11.69 -4.34
C LYS A 3 13.98 -13.08 -3.93
N ARG A 4 13.36 -13.70 -2.92
CA ARG A 4 13.69 -15.06 -2.51
C ARG A 4 13.37 -16.05 -3.62
N GLN A 5 12.19 -15.91 -4.25
CA GLN A 5 11.73 -16.87 -5.23
C GLN A 5 12.41 -16.72 -6.60
N ALA A 6 12.63 -15.46 -7.03
CA ALA A 6 13.28 -15.20 -8.33
C ALA A 6 14.81 -15.42 -8.30
N LEU A 7 15.45 -15.33 -7.13
CA LEU A 7 16.91 -15.34 -6.98
C LEU A 7 17.44 -16.36 -5.97
N ASP A 8 16.56 -17.16 -5.35
CA ASP A 8 16.89 -18.12 -4.27
C ASP A 8 17.71 -17.52 -3.11
N ILE A 9 17.39 -16.27 -2.75
CA ILE A 9 18.11 -15.52 -1.72
C ILE A 9 17.24 -15.42 -0.46
N PRO A 10 17.79 -15.63 0.76
CA PRO A 10 17.07 -15.41 2.02
C PRO A 10 16.42 -14.01 2.08
N PHE A 11 15.22 -13.93 2.65
CA PHE A 11 14.44 -12.68 2.68
C PHE A 11 15.22 -11.49 3.23
N GLY A 12 15.94 -11.68 4.36
CA GLY A 12 16.76 -10.62 4.95
C GLY A 12 17.80 -10.05 3.97
N ILE A 13 18.52 -10.93 3.25
CA ILE A 13 19.51 -10.50 2.25
C ILE A 13 18.82 -9.82 1.06
N ALA A 14 17.69 -10.35 0.59
CA ALA A 14 16.93 -9.78 -0.51
C ALA A 14 16.45 -8.33 -0.24
N VAL A 15 16.13 -8.00 1.02
CA VAL A 15 15.78 -6.64 1.44
C VAL A 15 16.96 -5.69 1.24
N TYR A 16 18.17 -6.07 1.65
CA TYR A 16 19.36 -5.22 1.49
C TYR A 16 19.82 -5.10 0.03
N VAL A 17 19.70 -6.15 -0.77
CA VAL A 17 19.93 -6.07 -2.23
C VAL A 17 18.98 -5.06 -2.89
N GLY A 18 17.70 -5.05 -2.45
CA GLY A 18 16.74 -4.06 -2.90
C GLY A 18 17.09 -2.64 -2.47
N LEU A 19 17.55 -2.49 -1.22
CA LEU A 19 18.00 -1.22 -0.72
C LEU A 19 19.16 -0.65 -1.55
N ALA A 20 20.12 -1.47 -1.95
CA ALA A 20 21.25 -1.02 -2.77
C ALA A 20 20.78 -0.36 -4.08
N SER A 21 19.81 -0.96 -4.76
CA SER A 21 19.21 -0.38 -5.99
C SER A 21 18.52 0.96 -5.73
N ILE A 22 17.77 1.07 -4.61
CA ILE A 22 17.07 2.29 -4.18
C ILE A 22 18.10 3.39 -3.90
N LEU A 23 19.13 3.08 -3.11
CA LEU A 23 20.17 4.05 -2.75
C LEU A 23 20.92 4.56 -3.98
N MET A 24 21.24 3.68 -4.93
CA MET A 24 21.93 4.06 -6.17
C MET A 24 21.11 5.09 -6.97
N CYS A 25 19.82 4.86 -7.16
CA CYS A 25 18.94 5.81 -7.87
C CYS A 25 18.81 7.15 -7.11
N SER A 26 18.53 7.09 -5.81
CA SER A 26 18.25 8.29 -5.01
C SER A 26 19.50 9.14 -4.74
N MET A 27 20.68 8.52 -4.54
CA MET A 27 21.94 9.25 -4.28
C MET A 27 22.48 9.99 -5.51
N LEU A 28 22.32 9.39 -6.71
CA LEU A 28 22.91 9.95 -7.93
C LEU A 28 22.04 11.03 -8.55
N GLY A 29 20.72 10.91 -8.45
CA GLY A 29 19.81 11.75 -9.23
C GLY A 29 18.90 12.68 -8.46
N GLY A 30 18.75 12.52 -7.16
CA GLY A 30 17.83 13.34 -6.34
C GLY A 30 16.37 13.29 -6.81
N MET A 31 15.54 14.25 -6.40
CA MET A 31 14.09 14.26 -6.64
C MET A 31 13.70 14.19 -8.13
N ARG A 32 14.46 14.85 -9.00
CA ARG A 32 14.14 14.89 -10.43
C ARG A 32 14.35 13.53 -11.09
N ALA A 33 15.45 12.86 -10.79
CA ALA A 33 15.72 11.53 -11.33
C ALA A 33 14.75 10.50 -10.76
N VAL A 34 14.47 10.54 -9.44
CA VAL A 34 13.48 9.67 -8.81
C VAL A 34 12.10 9.83 -9.47
N THR A 35 11.70 11.05 -9.84
CA THR A 35 10.43 11.25 -10.54
C THR A 35 10.41 10.55 -11.91
N TRP A 36 11.49 10.63 -12.70
CA TRP A 36 11.57 9.99 -14.01
C TRP A 36 11.68 8.46 -13.92
N THR A 37 12.46 7.94 -12.96
CA THR A 37 12.52 6.49 -12.73
C THR A 37 11.16 5.94 -12.32
N GLN A 38 10.40 6.67 -11.51
CA GLN A 38 9.05 6.26 -11.11
C GLN A 38 8.05 6.28 -12.27
N VAL A 39 8.19 7.18 -13.25
CA VAL A 39 7.39 7.13 -14.48
C VAL A 39 7.66 5.83 -15.24
N ALA A 40 8.93 5.47 -15.44
CA ALA A 40 9.30 4.23 -16.11
C ALA A 40 8.81 2.99 -15.32
N GLN A 41 8.99 2.99 -14.01
CA GLN A 41 8.51 1.93 -13.11
C GLN A 41 6.99 1.78 -13.17
N TYR A 42 6.25 2.90 -13.23
CA TYR A 42 4.80 2.86 -13.34
C TYR A 42 4.32 2.28 -14.68
N ILE A 43 5.00 2.60 -15.78
CA ILE A 43 4.69 2.03 -17.10
C ILE A 43 4.87 0.50 -17.08
N VAL A 44 5.98 0.01 -16.54
CA VAL A 44 6.22 -1.43 -16.39
C VAL A 44 5.16 -2.06 -15.49
N LEU A 45 4.87 -1.45 -14.35
CA LEU A 45 3.89 -1.94 -13.38
C LEU A 45 2.50 -2.07 -13.98
N ILE A 46 2.00 -1.04 -14.66
CA ILE A 46 0.62 -1.05 -15.18
C ILE A 46 0.45 -2.07 -16.29
N ILE A 47 1.44 -2.23 -17.16
CA ILE A 47 1.42 -3.25 -18.22
C ILE A 47 1.50 -4.64 -17.56
N ALA A 48 2.43 -4.85 -16.63
CA ALA A 48 2.61 -6.11 -15.93
C ALA A 48 1.37 -6.56 -15.16
N TYR A 49 0.60 -5.61 -14.63
CA TYR A 49 -0.60 -5.90 -13.85
C TYR A 49 -1.83 -6.11 -14.72
N LEU A 50 -2.06 -5.25 -15.72
CA LEU A 50 -3.27 -5.32 -16.54
C LEU A 50 -3.23 -6.44 -17.58
N LEU A 51 -2.05 -6.72 -18.15
CA LEU A 51 -1.92 -7.71 -19.22
C LEU A 51 -2.39 -9.11 -18.80
N PRO A 52 -2.00 -9.67 -17.63
CA PRO A 52 -2.55 -10.93 -17.15
C PRO A 52 -4.07 -10.88 -16.94
N VAL A 53 -4.60 -9.80 -16.39
CA VAL A 53 -6.04 -9.65 -16.14
C VAL A 53 -6.84 -9.78 -17.43
N PHE A 54 -6.46 -9.03 -18.46
CA PHE A 54 -7.13 -9.08 -19.76
C PHE A 54 -6.94 -10.43 -20.46
N TRP A 55 -5.74 -10.99 -20.38
CA TRP A 55 -5.43 -12.27 -21.02
C TRP A 55 -6.20 -13.43 -20.40
N ILE A 56 -6.22 -13.52 -19.05
CA ILE A 56 -6.94 -14.56 -18.34
C ILE A 56 -8.44 -14.41 -18.60
N SER A 57 -8.97 -13.19 -18.52
CA SER A 57 -10.37 -12.91 -18.83
C SER A 57 -10.77 -13.38 -20.22
N SER A 58 -9.92 -13.11 -21.23
CA SER A 58 -10.15 -13.59 -22.60
C SER A 58 -10.09 -15.11 -22.71
N LYS A 59 -9.16 -15.78 -22.02
CA LYS A 59 -9.06 -17.25 -21.97
C LYS A 59 -10.27 -17.91 -21.32
N LEU A 60 -10.82 -17.30 -20.28
CA LEU A 60 -11.98 -17.82 -19.55
C LEU A 60 -13.32 -17.49 -20.23
N GLY A 61 -13.28 -16.79 -21.37
CA GLY A 61 -14.50 -16.38 -22.08
C GLY A 61 -15.26 -15.22 -21.44
N ALA A 62 -14.69 -14.57 -20.42
CA ALA A 62 -15.28 -13.41 -19.74
C ALA A 62 -15.15 -12.09 -20.54
N GLY A 63 -14.69 -12.15 -21.79
CA GLY A 63 -14.50 -11.00 -22.66
C GLY A 63 -13.20 -10.22 -22.40
N PHE A 64 -12.93 -9.23 -23.26
CA PHE A 64 -11.70 -8.44 -23.16
C PHE A 64 -11.71 -7.45 -21.98
N PHE A 65 -12.90 -6.96 -21.57
CA PHE A 65 -13.05 -6.05 -20.43
C PHE A 65 -13.73 -6.78 -19.26
N PRO A 66 -12.95 -7.42 -18.38
CA PRO A 66 -13.48 -8.22 -17.28
C PRO A 66 -14.31 -7.44 -16.27
N HIS A 67 -14.14 -6.11 -16.22
CA HIS A 67 -14.86 -5.24 -15.27
C HIS A 67 -16.39 -5.34 -15.39
N PHE A 68 -16.91 -5.62 -16.59
CA PHE A 68 -18.35 -5.76 -16.82
C PHE A 68 -18.87 -7.16 -16.45
N MET A 69 -17.99 -8.16 -16.38
CA MET A 69 -18.33 -9.55 -16.10
C MET A 69 -18.06 -9.96 -14.64
N LEU A 70 -17.56 -9.03 -13.81
CA LEU A 70 -17.19 -9.33 -12.42
C LEU A 70 -18.33 -9.97 -11.63
N ALA A 71 -19.56 -9.47 -11.80
CA ALA A 71 -20.71 -9.97 -11.07
C ALA A 71 -21.03 -11.43 -11.44
N ASP A 72 -20.96 -11.75 -12.73
CA ASP A 72 -21.23 -13.08 -13.25
C ASP A 72 -20.16 -14.09 -12.80
N GLU A 73 -18.88 -13.69 -12.84
CA GLU A 73 -17.78 -14.55 -12.39
C GLU A 73 -17.79 -14.77 -10.87
N VAL A 74 -18.19 -13.79 -10.09
CA VAL A 74 -18.37 -13.94 -8.64
C VAL A 74 -19.58 -14.86 -8.35
N ALA A 75 -20.66 -14.77 -9.13
CA ALA A 75 -21.79 -15.67 -9.00
C ALA A 75 -21.41 -17.12 -9.34
N ARG A 76 -20.63 -17.32 -10.41
CA ARG A 76 -20.06 -18.64 -10.78
C ARG A 76 -19.20 -19.25 -9.69
N ILE A 77 -18.33 -18.45 -9.06
CA ILE A 77 -17.54 -18.89 -7.92
C ILE A 77 -18.45 -19.32 -6.76
N ALA A 78 -19.49 -18.55 -6.47
CA ALA A 78 -20.42 -18.88 -5.38
C ALA A 78 -21.19 -20.17 -5.65
N GLU A 79 -21.55 -20.46 -6.90
CA GLU A 79 -22.16 -21.70 -7.31
C GLU A 79 -21.20 -22.88 -7.15
N LEU A 80 -19.96 -22.78 -7.63
CA LEU A 80 -18.91 -23.79 -7.48
C LEU A 80 -18.61 -24.07 -6.00
N GLU A 81 -18.49 -23.03 -5.18
CA GLU A 81 -18.32 -23.18 -3.74
C GLU A 81 -19.48 -23.98 -3.11
N GLY A 82 -20.72 -23.74 -3.56
CA GLY A 82 -21.89 -24.49 -3.14
C GLY A 82 -21.84 -25.97 -3.57
N GLN A 83 -21.41 -26.26 -4.81
CA GLN A 83 -21.24 -27.62 -5.32
C GLN A 83 -20.18 -28.40 -4.56
N PHE A 84 -19.09 -27.76 -4.13
CA PHE A 84 -18.03 -28.36 -3.30
C PHE A 84 -18.39 -28.42 -1.80
N GLY A 85 -19.65 -28.21 -1.43
CA GLY A 85 -20.11 -28.32 -0.04
C GLY A 85 -19.69 -27.16 0.86
N PHE A 86 -19.14 -26.08 0.30
CA PHE A 86 -18.80 -24.89 1.06
C PHE A 86 -20.07 -24.08 1.35
N VAL A 87 -20.83 -24.52 2.34
CA VAL A 87 -22.01 -23.79 2.83
C VAL A 87 -21.50 -22.49 3.49
N LYS A 88 -22.17 -21.37 3.24
CA LYS A 88 -21.98 -20.10 3.95
C LYS A 88 -22.33 -20.30 5.43
N ASN A 89 -21.48 -20.94 6.19
CA ASN A 89 -21.68 -21.14 7.61
C ASN A 89 -21.50 -19.81 8.34
N SER A 90 -22.22 -19.65 9.43
CA SER A 90 -22.23 -18.45 10.26
C SER A 90 -20.82 -18.06 10.73
N ALA A 91 -20.63 -16.80 11.14
CA ALA A 91 -19.34 -16.27 11.57
C ALA A 91 -18.65 -17.10 12.69
N ALA A 92 -19.40 -17.95 13.41
CA ALA A 92 -18.88 -18.85 14.44
C ALA A 92 -18.11 -20.04 13.86
N ASP A 93 -18.55 -20.62 12.74
CA ASP A 93 -17.87 -21.77 12.12
C ASP A 93 -16.58 -21.36 11.40
N LEU A 94 -16.48 -20.10 10.94
CA LEU A 94 -15.30 -19.57 10.30
C LEU A 94 -14.09 -19.36 11.23
N ALA A 95 -14.28 -19.47 12.54
CA ALA A 95 -13.19 -19.34 13.51
C ALA A 95 -12.41 -20.65 13.71
N THR A 96 -13.02 -21.78 13.39
CA THR A 96 -12.49 -23.12 13.67
C THR A 96 -11.99 -23.88 12.44
N VAL A 97 -12.44 -23.51 11.23
CA VAL A 97 -12.03 -24.17 9.98
C VAL A 97 -10.95 -23.34 9.28
N PRO A 98 -9.83 -23.94 8.88
CA PRO A 98 -8.81 -23.27 8.08
C PRO A 98 -9.42 -22.71 6.79
N LYS A 99 -9.08 -21.46 6.49
CA LYS A 99 -9.80 -20.68 5.47
C LYS A 99 -9.41 -20.97 4.03
N GLY A 100 -8.50 -21.90 3.75
CA GLY A 100 -8.11 -22.29 2.39
C GLY A 100 -8.40 -21.24 1.30
N LEU A 101 -8.80 -21.66 0.12
CA LEU A 101 -9.28 -20.77 -0.98
C LEU A 101 -10.63 -20.08 -0.70
N ALA A 102 -11.39 -20.56 0.27
CA ALA A 102 -12.74 -20.09 0.55
C ALA A 102 -12.87 -18.62 1.01
N GLY A 103 -11.77 -17.92 1.23
CA GLY A 103 -11.79 -16.54 1.72
C GLY A 103 -11.39 -15.46 0.72
N ILE A 104 -10.86 -15.84 -0.45
CA ILE A 104 -10.19 -14.91 -1.37
C ILE A 104 -11.15 -13.87 -1.97
N THR A 105 -12.41 -14.21 -2.20
CA THR A 105 -13.42 -13.33 -2.83
C THR A 105 -14.35 -12.63 -1.87
N LYS A 106 -14.19 -12.81 -0.55
CA LYS A 106 -15.06 -12.09 0.40
C LYS A 106 -14.67 -10.61 0.42
N ALA A 107 -15.64 -9.75 0.12
CA ALA A 107 -15.50 -8.30 0.20
C ALA A 107 -15.14 -7.82 1.61
N HIS A 108 -15.46 -8.62 2.63
CA HIS A 108 -15.17 -8.35 4.03
C HIS A 108 -14.21 -9.41 4.55
N SER A 109 -12.94 -9.03 4.72
CA SER A 109 -11.99 -9.84 5.48
C SER A 109 -12.34 -9.83 6.97
N SER A 110 -11.71 -10.71 7.75
CA SER A 110 -11.81 -10.69 9.23
C SER A 110 -11.42 -9.34 9.85
N VAL A 111 -10.68 -8.52 9.13
CA VAL A 111 -10.26 -7.16 9.51
C VAL A 111 -11.42 -6.16 9.39
N ASN A 112 -12.37 -6.40 8.47
CA ASN A 112 -13.49 -5.51 8.16
C ASN A 112 -14.84 -6.21 8.44
N ALA A 113 -14.93 -6.90 9.58
CA ALA A 113 -16.08 -7.73 9.93
C ALA A 113 -17.39 -6.94 10.08
N THR A 114 -17.33 -5.62 10.27
CA THR A 114 -18.50 -4.76 10.42
C THR A 114 -18.48 -3.61 9.41
N PRO A 115 -19.63 -3.07 8.99
CA PRO A 115 -19.70 -1.88 8.12
C PRO A 115 -18.92 -0.70 8.71
N TRP A 116 -18.94 -0.54 10.04
CA TRP A 116 -18.22 0.52 10.74
C TRP A 116 -16.69 0.36 10.62
N ALA A 117 -16.17 -0.85 10.78
CA ALA A 117 -14.74 -1.12 10.61
C ALA A 117 -14.29 -0.82 9.16
N PHE A 118 -15.13 -1.13 8.18
CA PHE A 118 -14.88 -0.80 6.77
C PHE A 118 -14.82 0.72 6.53
N ILE A 119 -15.81 1.46 7.02
CA ILE A 119 -15.85 2.93 6.91
C ILE A 119 -14.63 3.54 7.62
N SER A 120 -14.31 3.05 8.81
CA SER A 120 -13.14 3.50 9.57
C SER A 120 -11.84 3.32 8.79
N LEU A 121 -11.66 2.15 8.18
CA LEU A 121 -10.49 1.88 7.35
C LEU A 121 -10.46 2.78 6.12
N ALA A 122 -11.60 2.98 5.45
CA ALA A 122 -11.69 3.88 4.30
C ALA A 122 -11.28 5.31 4.67
N VAL A 123 -11.77 5.84 5.79
CA VAL A 123 -11.41 7.17 6.30
C VAL A 123 -9.93 7.26 6.62
N CYS A 124 -9.36 6.24 7.28
CA CYS A 124 -7.92 6.19 7.58
C CYS A 124 -7.08 6.20 6.31
N MET A 125 -7.45 5.40 5.32
CA MET A 125 -6.73 5.35 4.05
C MET A 125 -6.85 6.66 3.26
N MET A 126 -8.03 7.27 3.21
CA MET A 126 -8.25 8.55 2.51
C MET A 126 -7.49 9.70 3.16
N ALA A 127 -7.67 9.91 4.47
CA ALA A 127 -7.02 11.00 5.20
C ALA A 127 -5.51 10.78 5.34
N GLY A 128 -5.07 9.53 5.54
CA GLY A 128 -3.67 9.15 5.56
C GLY A 128 -2.99 9.47 4.23
N THR A 129 -3.57 9.04 3.11
CA THR A 129 -3.03 9.33 1.77
C THR A 129 -2.92 10.83 1.51
N ALA A 130 -3.93 11.61 1.91
CA ALA A 130 -3.94 13.05 1.71
C ALA A 130 -2.85 13.79 2.51
N SER A 131 -2.31 13.18 3.56
CA SER A 131 -1.30 13.77 4.43
C SER A 131 0.12 13.21 4.26
N LEU A 132 0.35 12.30 3.31
CA LEU A 132 1.66 11.72 3.08
C LEU A 132 2.67 12.73 2.49
N PRO A 133 3.77 13.04 3.17
CA PRO A 133 4.71 14.06 2.74
C PRO A 133 5.35 13.77 1.39
N HIS A 134 5.72 12.52 1.11
CA HIS A 134 6.37 12.12 -0.14
C HIS A 134 5.46 12.24 -1.37
N VAL A 135 4.13 12.22 -1.19
CA VAL A 135 3.16 12.49 -2.25
C VAL A 135 3.08 14.01 -2.52
N MET A 136 3.00 14.81 -1.45
CA MET A 136 2.88 16.26 -1.57
C MET A 136 4.14 16.92 -2.14
N MET A 137 5.33 16.43 -1.81
CA MET A 137 6.60 16.96 -2.35
C MET A 137 6.67 16.95 -3.87
N ARG A 138 5.92 16.06 -4.54
CA ARG A 138 5.93 15.98 -6.01
C ARG A 138 5.28 17.16 -6.69
N TYR A 139 4.36 17.85 -6.03
CA TYR A 139 3.79 19.08 -6.58
C TYR A 139 4.82 20.19 -6.79
N PHE A 140 5.92 20.19 -6.03
CA PHE A 140 7.03 21.12 -6.24
C PHE A 140 7.81 20.86 -7.53
N THR A 141 7.68 19.69 -8.15
CA THR A 141 8.32 19.36 -9.44
C THR A 141 7.47 19.78 -10.63
N THR A 142 6.24 20.24 -10.43
CA THR A 142 5.35 20.70 -11.50
C THR A 142 5.61 22.16 -11.87
N PRO A 143 5.57 22.52 -13.18
CA PRO A 143 5.89 23.87 -13.64
C PRO A 143 4.85 24.91 -13.27
N SER A 144 3.60 24.51 -12.98
CA SER A 144 2.53 25.44 -12.63
C SER A 144 1.40 24.80 -11.84
N VAL A 145 0.62 25.60 -11.11
CA VAL A 145 -0.57 25.14 -10.37
C VAL A 145 -1.60 24.50 -11.31
N ARG A 146 -1.78 25.05 -12.51
CA ARG A 146 -2.67 24.48 -13.52
C ARG A 146 -2.22 23.08 -13.92
N THR A 147 -0.93 22.87 -14.13
CA THR A 147 -0.34 21.55 -14.44
C THR A 147 -0.51 20.60 -13.26
N ALA A 148 -0.26 21.06 -12.03
CA ALA A 148 -0.47 20.28 -10.82
C ALA A 148 -1.93 19.77 -10.71
N ARG A 149 -2.91 20.65 -10.90
CA ARG A 149 -4.34 20.28 -10.88
C ARG A 149 -4.69 19.26 -11.98
N ARG A 150 -4.18 19.46 -13.19
CA ARG A 150 -4.40 18.52 -14.30
C ARG A 150 -3.75 17.15 -14.02
N SER A 151 -2.59 17.13 -13.39
CA SER A 151 -1.91 15.87 -13.03
C SER A 151 -2.71 15.05 -12.01
N VAL A 152 -3.45 15.70 -11.09
CA VAL A 152 -4.36 14.99 -10.17
C VAL A 152 -5.43 14.21 -10.93
N GLY A 153 -6.07 14.83 -11.93
CA GLY A 153 -7.08 14.14 -12.76
C GLY A 153 -6.53 12.89 -13.45
N TRP A 154 -5.34 13.00 -14.08
CA TRP A 154 -4.67 11.84 -14.69
C TRP A 154 -4.27 10.79 -13.66
N SER A 155 -3.77 11.21 -12.50
CA SER A 155 -3.43 10.28 -11.42
C SER A 155 -4.65 9.49 -10.95
N LEU A 156 -5.79 10.15 -10.76
CA LEU A 156 -7.05 9.48 -10.39
C LEU A 156 -7.50 8.48 -11.46
N PHE A 157 -7.39 8.82 -12.75
CA PHE A 157 -7.70 7.89 -13.82
C PHE A 157 -6.84 6.63 -13.78
N PHE A 158 -5.53 6.77 -13.65
CA PHE A 158 -4.63 5.63 -13.59
C PHE A 158 -4.77 4.82 -12.30
N ILE A 159 -5.03 5.47 -11.17
CA ILE A 159 -5.34 4.80 -9.90
C ILE A 159 -6.63 3.99 -10.05
N PHE A 160 -7.69 4.58 -10.60
CA PHE A 160 -8.95 3.88 -10.84
C PHE A 160 -8.75 2.64 -11.73
N LEU A 161 -8.01 2.78 -12.83
CA LEU A 161 -7.74 1.67 -13.75
C LEU A 161 -7.03 0.50 -13.06
N LEU A 162 -6.03 0.79 -12.22
CA LEU A 162 -5.28 -0.24 -11.50
C LEU A 162 -6.13 -0.88 -10.37
N TYR A 163 -6.78 -0.06 -9.54
CA TYR A 163 -7.53 -0.57 -8.39
C TYR A 163 -8.82 -1.27 -8.79
N SER A 164 -9.49 -0.87 -9.87
CA SER A 164 -10.65 -1.59 -10.38
C SER A 164 -10.30 -2.97 -10.92
N SER A 165 -9.06 -3.15 -11.39
CA SER A 165 -8.57 -4.44 -11.89
C SER A 165 -8.15 -5.41 -10.78
N ALA A 166 -7.92 -4.94 -9.55
CA ALA A 166 -7.50 -5.79 -8.44
C ALA A 166 -8.55 -6.86 -8.05
N PRO A 167 -9.83 -6.54 -7.85
CA PRO A 167 -10.85 -7.54 -7.58
C PRO A 167 -11.01 -8.51 -8.75
N MET A 168 -10.83 -8.05 -10.01
CA MET A 168 -10.85 -8.91 -11.18
C MET A 168 -9.74 -9.97 -11.12
N LEU A 169 -8.51 -9.54 -10.85
CA LEU A 169 -7.38 -10.49 -10.75
C LEU A 169 -7.63 -11.53 -9.66
N ALA A 170 -8.14 -11.11 -8.50
CA ALA A 170 -8.45 -12.03 -7.40
C ALA A 170 -9.55 -13.04 -7.80
N THR A 171 -10.62 -12.58 -8.45
CA THR A 171 -11.73 -13.41 -8.93
C THR A 171 -11.24 -14.41 -9.98
N LEU A 172 -10.55 -13.94 -11.01
CA LEU A 172 -10.04 -14.79 -12.09
C LEU A 172 -8.99 -15.80 -11.59
N SER A 173 -8.13 -15.40 -10.65
CA SER A 173 -7.17 -16.32 -10.02
C SER A 173 -7.88 -17.44 -9.26
N LYS A 174 -8.90 -17.11 -8.47
CA LYS A 174 -9.69 -18.11 -7.76
C LYS A 174 -10.45 -19.01 -8.70
N LEU A 175 -11.11 -18.45 -9.71
CA LEU A 175 -11.85 -19.22 -10.71
C LEU A 175 -10.95 -20.21 -11.44
N SER A 176 -9.74 -19.78 -11.81
CA SER A 176 -8.75 -20.66 -12.46
C SER A 176 -8.35 -21.85 -11.62
N LEU A 177 -8.46 -21.78 -10.29
CA LEU A 177 -8.13 -22.86 -9.37
C LEU A 177 -9.31 -23.78 -9.07
N ILE A 178 -10.51 -23.21 -8.91
CA ILE A 178 -11.68 -23.97 -8.40
C ILE A 178 -12.55 -24.59 -9.50
N ASP A 179 -12.50 -24.07 -10.71
CA ASP A 179 -13.38 -24.53 -11.78
C ASP A 179 -12.85 -25.83 -12.41
N PRO A 180 -13.50 -26.98 -12.20
CA PRO A 180 -13.05 -28.26 -12.73
C PRO A 180 -13.18 -28.39 -14.25
N THR A 181 -13.96 -27.48 -14.89
CA THR A 181 -14.09 -27.45 -16.35
C THR A 181 -12.88 -26.85 -17.03
N LEU A 182 -12.04 -26.13 -16.26
CA LEU A 182 -10.82 -25.52 -16.75
C LEU A 182 -9.64 -26.49 -16.61
N PRO A 183 -8.70 -26.50 -17.57
CA PRO A 183 -7.51 -27.34 -17.47
C PRO A 183 -6.63 -26.98 -16.27
N THR A 184 -6.77 -25.77 -15.75
CA THR A 184 -6.04 -25.23 -14.61
C THR A 184 -6.68 -25.57 -13.26
N GLY A 185 -7.94 -26.00 -13.24
CA GLY A 185 -8.65 -26.36 -12.02
C GLY A 185 -7.95 -27.48 -11.25
N ILE A 186 -7.79 -27.29 -9.95
CA ILE A 186 -7.08 -28.26 -9.07
C ILE A 186 -8.01 -28.90 -8.04
N ILE A 187 -9.15 -28.27 -7.74
CA ILE A 187 -10.10 -28.80 -6.76
C ILE A 187 -10.75 -30.08 -7.29
N GLY A 188 -10.80 -31.11 -6.47
CA GLY A 188 -11.29 -32.45 -6.86
C GLY A 188 -10.22 -33.38 -7.48
N LYS A 189 -9.00 -32.89 -7.75
CA LYS A 189 -7.85 -33.75 -8.14
C LYS A 189 -7.23 -34.42 -6.93
N THR A 190 -6.47 -35.48 -7.16
CA THR A 190 -5.68 -36.09 -6.08
C THR A 190 -4.57 -35.14 -5.63
N ILE A 191 -4.28 -35.15 -4.34
CA ILE A 191 -3.22 -34.32 -3.75
C ILE A 191 -1.88 -34.60 -4.42
N ALA A 192 -1.61 -35.86 -4.76
CA ALA A 192 -0.38 -36.24 -5.46
C ALA A 192 -0.26 -35.61 -6.85
N GLU A 193 -1.36 -35.55 -7.62
CA GLU A 193 -1.38 -34.86 -8.92
C GLU A 193 -1.11 -33.36 -8.79
N VAL A 194 -1.69 -32.70 -7.79
CA VAL A 194 -1.48 -31.27 -7.57
C VAL A 194 -0.06 -30.98 -7.09
N GLN A 195 0.49 -31.84 -6.23
CA GLN A 195 1.87 -31.71 -5.76
C GLN A 195 2.91 -31.95 -6.87
N ALA A 196 2.54 -32.66 -7.95
CA ALA A 196 3.40 -32.85 -9.11
C ALA A 196 3.45 -31.65 -10.06
N ILE A 197 2.57 -30.66 -9.89
CA ILE A 197 2.52 -29.46 -10.76
C ILE A 197 3.71 -28.56 -10.46
N ASP A 198 4.47 -28.17 -11.49
CA ASP A 198 5.69 -27.36 -11.35
C ASP A 198 5.45 -26.03 -10.63
N TRP A 199 4.41 -25.28 -11.00
CA TRP A 199 4.12 -24.01 -10.33
C TRP A 199 3.78 -24.21 -8.85
N TYR A 200 3.07 -25.27 -8.49
CA TYR A 200 2.77 -25.55 -7.08
C TYR A 200 4.05 -25.83 -6.29
N GLN A 201 4.95 -26.66 -6.82
CA GLN A 201 6.23 -26.98 -6.16
C GLN A 201 7.06 -25.74 -5.89
N ASN A 202 7.18 -24.85 -6.90
CA ASN A 202 7.92 -23.59 -6.76
C ASN A 202 7.36 -22.71 -5.65
N TRP A 203 6.04 -22.53 -5.61
CA TRP A 203 5.39 -21.69 -4.61
C TRP A 203 5.32 -22.36 -3.22
N ASN A 204 5.28 -23.67 -3.16
CA ASN A 204 5.35 -24.43 -1.90
C ASN A 204 6.75 -24.33 -1.27
N GLN A 205 7.83 -24.46 -2.04
CA GLN A 205 9.20 -24.26 -1.56
C GLN A 205 9.41 -22.86 -0.99
N ALA A 206 8.71 -21.85 -1.54
CA ALA A 206 8.73 -20.49 -1.00
C ALA A 206 7.86 -20.30 0.26
N ASN A 207 7.19 -21.36 0.76
CA ASN A 207 6.22 -21.32 1.86
C ASN A 207 5.07 -20.33 1.62
N LEU A 208 4.63 -20.18 0.37
CA LEU A 208 3.55 -19.30 -0.03
C LEU A 208 2.27 -20.02 -0.42
N MET A 209 2.40 -21.32 -0.72
CA MET A 209 1.29 -22.23 -0.96
C MET A 209 1.55 -23.55 -0.24
N PHE A 210 0.51 -24.13 0.32
CA PHE A 210 0.58 -25.46 0.91
C PHE A 210 -0.78 -26.14 0.89
N ILE A 211 -0.77 -27.47 0.90
CA ILE A 211 -1.94 -28.33 0.99
C ILE A 211 -1.91 -29.00 2.36
N SER A 212 -3.08 -29.14 2.98
CA SER A 212 -3.26 -29.88 4.23
C SER A 212 -4.50 -30.75 4.11
N ASP A 213 -4.29 -32.03 3.95
CA ASP A 213 -5.37 -33.03 3.89
C ASP A 213 -5.90 -33.29 5.31
N PHE A 214 -7.03 -32.67 5.64
CA PHE A 214 -7.61 -32.75 6.99
C PHE A 214 -8.45 -34.00 7.22
N ASN A 215 -9.02 -34.55 6.16
CA ASN A 215 -9.89 -35.72 6.23
C ASN A 215 -9.21 -37.01 5.76
N CYS A 216 -7.95 -36.91 5.31
CA CYS A 216 -7.11 -38.03 4.84
C CYS A 216 -7.76 -38.82 3.70
N ASN A 217 -8.53 -38.14 2.81
CA ASN A 217 -9.17 -38.78 1.67
C ASN A 217 -8.30 -38.77 0.39
N GLY A 218 -7.16 -38.08 0.42
CA GLY A 218 -6.21 -37.96 -0.69
C GLY A 218 -6.71 -37.11 -1.87
N THR A 219 -7.90 -36.50 -1.77
CA THR A 219 -8.51 -35.64 -2.79
C THR A 219 -8.49 -34.20 -2.31
N LEU A 220 -8.03 -33.28 -3.14
CA LEU A 220 -7.91 -31.87 -2.74
C LEU A 220 -9.27 -31.18 -2.66
N GLU A 221 -9.62 -30.73 -1.49
CA GLU A 221 -10.82 -29.94 -1.23
C GLU A 221 -10.53 -28.43 -1.14
N LEU A 222 -11.59 -27.63 -1.22
CA LEU A 222 -11.47 -26.17 -1.27
C LEU A 222 -10.82 -25.55 0.01
N ASN A 223 -11.07 -26.16 1.17
CA ASN A 223 -10.55 -25.74 2.47
C ASN A 223 -9.13 -26.26 2.77
N GLU A 224 -8.60 -27.14 1.92
CA GLU A 224 -7.30 -27.79 2.09
C GLU A 224 -6.17 -27.11 1.32
N PHE A 225 -6.48 -26.25 0.35
CA PHE A 225 -5.50 -25.48 -0.40
C PHE A 225 -5.33 -24.08 0.17
N PHE A 226 -4.12 -23.78 0.58
CA PHE A 226 -3.74 -22.50 1.17
C PHE A 226 -2.81 -21.72 0.26
N MET A 227 -3.21 -20.48 -0.05
CA MET A 227 -2.39 -19.55 -0.80
C MET A 227 -2.25 -18.24 -0.03
N GLY A 228 -1.01 -17.87 0.25
CA GLY A 228 -0.73 -16.58 0.89
C GLY A 228 -1.15 -15.40 0.03
N GLY A 229 -1.86 -14.42 0.58
CA GLY A 229 -2.31 -13.23 -0.15
C GLY A 229 -1.18 -12.47 -0.86
N LYS A 230 0.05 -12.66 -0.42
CA LYS A 230 1.26 -12.10 -1.04
C LYS A 230 1.63 -12.78 -2.36
N ALA A 231 1.18 -14.01 -2.59
CA ALA A 231 1.48 -14.81 -3.79
C ALA A 231 0.49 -14.55 -4.93
N VAL A 232 -0.76 -14.19 -4.63
CA VAL A 232 -1.86 -14.16 -5.61
C VAL A 232 -1.48 -13.45 -6.90
N VAL A 233 -1.00 -12.22 -6.84
CA VAL A 233 -0.68 -11.41 -8.03
C VAL A 233 0.41 -12.05 -8.89
N LEU A 234 1.42 -12.64 -8.27
CA LEU A 234 2.57 -13.19 -8.98
C LEU A 234 2.34 -14.61 -9.49
N ALA A 235 1.61 -15.42 -8.73
CA ALA A 235 1.34 -16.80 -9.07
C ALA A 235 0.23 -16.90 -10.14
N THR A 236 -0.67 -15.93 -10.20
CA THR A 236 -1.81 -15.99 -11.12
C THR A 236 -1.44 -16.25 -12.58
N PRO A 237 -0.39 -15.64 -13.18
CA PRO A 237 0.00 -15.97 -14.55
C PRO A 237 0.41 -17.43 -14.74
N GLU A 238 1.14 -18.00 -13.78
CA GLU A 238 1.57 -19.41 -13.80
C GLU A 238 0.37 -20.35 -13.61
N ILE A 239 -0.49 -20.07 -12.63
CA ILE A 239 -1.73 -20.80 -12.37
C ILE A 239 -2.62 -20.83 -13.62
N ALA A 240 -2.78 -19.69 -14.29
CA ALA A 240 -3.59 -19.56 -15.50
C ALA A 240 -2.90 -20.11 -16.77
N GLY A 241 -1.71 -20.70 -16.65
CA GLY A 241 -0.95 -21.25 -17.77
C GLY A 241 -0.59 -20.21 -18.83
N LEU A 242 -0.23 -18.99 -18.42
CA LEU A 242 0.29 -17.97 -19.31
C LEU A 242 1.77 -18.23 -19.63
N PRO A 243 2.29 -17.72 -20.76
CA PRO A 243 3.70 -17.84 -21.08
C PRO A 243 4.60 -17.31 -19.95
N TYR A 244 5.73 -17.97 -19.71
CA TYR A 244 6.69 -17.61 -18.66
C TYR A 244 7.18 -16.15 -18.73
N VAL A 245 7.20 -15.57 -19.93
CA VAL A 245 7.56 -14.15 -20.15
C VAL A 245 6.59 -13.23 -19.40
N ILE A 246 5.31 -13.60 -19.31
CA ILE A 246 4.30 -12.82 -18.57
C ILE A 246 4.54 -12.91 -17.06
N SER A 247 4.87 -14.09 -16.54
CA SER A 247 5.24 -14.27 -15.13
C SER A 247 6.48 -13.44 -14.79
N GLY A 248 7.49 -13.44 -15.67
CA GLY A 248 8.67 -12.58 -15.53
C GLY A 248 8.34 -11.08 -15.55
N LEU A 249 7.43 -10.65 -16.43
CA LEU A 249 6.97 -9.28 -16.52
C LEU A 249 6.21 -8.86 -15.25
N VAL A 250 5.36 -9.74 -14.69
CA VAL A 250 4.63 -9.49 -13.44
C VAL A 250 5.59 -9.40 -12.27
N ALA A 251 6.61 -10.24 -12.21
CA ALA A 251 7.66 -10.16 -11.19
C ALA A 251 8.44 -8.83 -11.29
N ALA A 252 8.81 -8.41 -12.50
CA ALA A 252 9.46 -7.12 -12.74
C ALA A 252 8.55 -5.95 -12.35
N GLY A 253 7.25 -6.01 -12.64
CA GLY A 253 6.25 -5.03 -12.22
C GLY A 253 6.12 -4.93 -10.70
N GLY A 254 6.12 -6.06 -10.00
CA GLY A 254 6.12 -6.11 -8.54
C GLY A 254 7.37 -5.50 -7.92
N MET A 255 8.55 -5.73 -8.51
CA MET A 255 9.79 -5.07 -8.09
C MET A 255 9.75 -3.57 -8.35
N ALA A 256 9.26 -3.14 -9.53
CA ALA A 256 9.10 -1.74 -9.87
C ALA A 256 8.17 -1.01 -8.89
N ALA A 257 7.05 -1.64 -8.50
CA ALA A 257 6.13 -1.11 -7.49
C ALA A 257 6.80 -0.89 -6.14
N ALA A 258 7.55 -1.89 -5.65
CA ALA A 258 8.25 -1.82 -4.37
C ALA A 258 9.32 -0.71 -4.36
N MET A 259 10.10 -0.62 -5.43
CA MET A 259 11.19 0.37 -5.53
C MET A 259 10.65 1.80 -5.65
N SER A 260 9.58 2.02 -6.42
CA SER A 260 9.03 3.36 -6.70
C SER A 260 8.58 4.10 -5.44
N THR A 261 8.03 3.37 -4.47
CA THR A 261 7.56 3.96 -3.21
C THR A 261 8.71 4.20 -2.24
N ALA A 262 9.62 3.23 -2.11
CA ALA A 262 10.74 3.32 -1.18
C ALA A 262 11.69 4.47 -1.53
N ASP A 263 11.99 4.70 -2.83
CA ASP A 263 12.79 5.84 -3.31
C ASP A 263 12.23 7.18 -2.80
N GLY A 264 10.92 7.38 -2.95
CA GLY A 264 10.26 8.62 -2.54
C GLY A 264 10.27 8.84 -1.02
N LEU A 265 10.03 7.77 -0.24
CA LEU A 265 9.99 7.83 1.23
C LEU A 265 11.38 8.13 1.83
N VAL A 266 12.41 7.39 1.41
CA VAL A 266 13.76 7.57 1.92
C VAL A 266 14.30 8.97 1.58
N LEU A 267 14.01 9.45 0.36
CA LEU A 267 14.38 10.79 -0.06
C LEU A 267 13.64 11.88 0.73
N ALA A 268 12.35 11.71 1.01
CA ALA A 268 11.56 12.66 1.78
C ALA A 268 12.10 12.84 3.20
N ILE A 269 12.37 11.73 3.90
CA ILE A 269 12.90 11.75 5.27
C ILE A 269 14.33 12.35 5.27
N SER A 270 15.18 11.92 4.33
CA SER A 270 16.54 12.43 4.20
C SER A 270 16.56 13.95 3.97
N ASN A 271 15.67 14.45 3.11
CA ASN A 271 15.56 15.89 2.84
C ASN A 271 15.07 16.66 4.08
N ALA A 272 14.06 16.14 4.80
CA ALA A 272 13.59 16.77 6.02
C ALA A 272 14.71 16.88 7.06
N LEU A 273 15.47 15.83 7.28
CA LEU A 273 16.59 15.85 8.24
C LEU A 273 17.76 16.72 7.79
N SER A 274 18.14 16.65 6.50
CA SER A 274 19.30 17.40 6.00
C SER A 274 19.00 18.86 5.74
N HIS A 275 17.84 19.20 5.22
CA HIS A 275 17.49 20.57 4.91
C HIS A 275 16.81 21.28 6.08
N ASP A 276 15.75 20.69 6.68
CA ASP A 276 14.97 21.41 7.68
C ASP A 276 15.64 21.38 9.05
N ILE A 277 16.27 20.26 9.44
CA ILE A 277 16.97 20.17 10.74
C ILE A 277 18.42 20.63 10.60
N TYR A 278 19.23 19.95 9.77
CA TYR A 278 20.66 20.25 9.73
C TYR A 278 20.93 21.66 9.20
N TYR A 279 20.40 22.01 8.01
CA TYR A 279 20.70 23.30 7.40
C TYR A 279 19.97 24.47 8.06
N LYS A 280 18.66 24.37 8.35
CA LYS A 280 17.94 25.53 8.91
C LYS A 280 18.16 25.74 10.40
N ILE A 281 18.39 24.66 11.19
CA ILE A 281 18.47 24.74 12.64
C ILE A 281 19.93 24.62 13.12
N ILE A 282 20.65 23.55 12.72
CA ILE A 282 21.98 23.25 13.27
C ILE A 282 23.08 24.11 12.65
N ASN A 283 23.14 24.19 11.31
CA ASN A 283 24.20 24.92 10.60
C ASN A 283 23.66 25.70 9.39
N PRO A 284 23.05 26.88 9.61
CA PRO A 284 22.49 27.72 8.53
C PRO A 284 23.54 28.24 7.54
N LYS A 285 24.84 28.25 7.93
CA LYS A 285 25.93 28.70 7.09
C LYS A 285 26.65 27.58 6.34
N ALA A 286 26.12 26.35 6.40
CA ALA A 286 26.74 25.20 5.73
C ALA A 286 26.80 25.40 4.21
N GLU A 287 27.97 25.16 3.64
CA GLU A 287 28.20 25.15 2.20
C GLU A 287 27.38 24.07 1.50
N THR A 288 27.02 24.30 0.24
CA THR A 288 26.22 23.36 -0.56
C THR A 288 26.82 21.96 -0.63
N ALA A 289 28.16 21.87 -0.74
CA ALA A 289 28.85 20.57 -0.74
C ALA A 289 28.64 19.79 0.56
N LYS A 290 28.76 20.44 1.72
CA LYS A 290 28.49 19.82 3.03
C LYS A 290 27.05 19.38 3.17
N ARG A 291 26.09 20.22 2.75
CA ARG A 291 24.66 19.86 2.78
C ARG A 291 24.37 18.61 1.96
N LEU A 292 24.99 18.49 0.78
CA LEU A 292 24.81 17.33 -0.09
C LEU A 292 25.41 16.05 0.52
N ILE A 293 26.57 16.15 1.15
CA ILE A 293 27.20 15.02 1.85
C ILE A 293 26.30 14.55 3.00
N VAL A 294 25.83 15.48 3.85
CA VAL A 294 24.93 15.16 4.97
C VAL A 294 23.64 14.50 4.47
N ALA A 295 23.04 15.03 3.39
CA ALA A 295 21.85 14.43 2.80
C ALA A 295 22.09 12.98 2.33
N ARG A 296 23.22 12.72 1.67
CA ARG A 296 23.59 11.37 1.21
C ARG A 296 23.84 10.40 2.37
N VAL A 297 24.55 10.84 3.40
CA VAL A 297 24.80 10.02 4.60
C VAL A 297 23.48 9.68 5.31
N LEU A 298 22.60 10.67 5.51
CA LEU A 298 21.28 10.45 6.11
C LEU A 298 20.43 9.51 5.26
N LEU A 299 20.49 9.63 3.92
CA LEU A 299 19.76 8.76 3.01
C LEU A 299 20.18 7.29 3.19
N VAL A 300 21.48 7.02 3.31
CA VAL A 300 22.00 5.67 3.57
C VAL A 300 21.55 5.16 4.93
N LEU A 301 21.69 5.97 5.99
CA LEU A 301 21.32 5.58 7.35
C LEU A 301 19.83 5.29 7.48
N ILE A 302 18.97 6.13 6.91
CA ILE A 302 17.51 5.95 6.92
C ILE A 302 17.12 4.72 6.11
N GLY A 303 17.71 4.55 4.93
CA GLY A 303 17.48 3.38 4.09
C GLY A 303 17.84 2.09 4.80
N PHE A 304 19.01 2.08 5.49
CA PHE A 304 19.46 0.92 6.24
C PHE A 304 18.56 0.61 7.45
N ALA A 305 18.15 1.65 8.21
CA ALA A 305 17.21 1.49 9.31
C ALA A 305 15.87 0.94 8.84
N GLY A 306 15.32 1.48 7.74
CA GLY A 306 14.07 1.00 7.14
C GLY A 306 14.18 -0.45 6.65
N ALA A 307 15.28 -0.82 6.02
CA ALA A 307 15.53 -2.19 5.57
C ALA A 307 15.64 -3.16 6.74
N THR A 308 16.30 -2.75 7.82
CA THR A 308 16.43 -3.58 9.04
C THR A 308 15.06 -3.82 9.70
N ILE A 309 14.25 -2.77 9.83
CA ILE A 309 12.87 -2.89 10.36
C ILE A 309 12.02 -3.80 9.47
N ALA A 310 12.15 -3.67 8.15
CA ALA A 310 11.45 -4.52 7.19
C ALA A 310 11.88 -6.00 7.29
N ALA A 311 13.17 -6.26 7.54
CA ALA A 311 13.71 -7.61 7.70
C ALA A 311 13.22 -8.30 8.99
N LEU A 312 12.80 -7.55 10.00
CA LEU A 312 12.22 -8.07 11.25
C LEU A 312 10.78 -8.60 11.08
N GLU A 313 10.11 -8.34 9.97
CA GLU A 313 8.74 -8.80 9.65
C GLU A 313 7.73 -8.59 10.80
N ILE A 314 7.80 -7.47 11.54
CA ILE A 314 6.97 -7.19 12.73
C ILE A 314 5.47 -7.25 12.39
N GLN A 315 5.12 -6.90 11.16
CA GLN A 315 3.75 -6.91 10.65
C GLN A 315 3.76 -7.34 9.18
N GLY A 316 2.64 -7.92 8.72
CA GLY A 316 2.45 -8.22 7.30
C GLY A 316 2.48 -6.96 6.43
N ILE A 317 2.81 -7.09 5.14
CA ILE A 317 2.98 -5.97 4.20
C ILE A 317 1.76 -5.03 4.23
N LEU A 318 0.56 -5.57 4.08
CA LEU A 318 -0.68 -4.78 4.07
C LEU A 318 -0.89 -4.03 5.40
N GLY A 319 -0.68 -4.70 6.52
CA GLY A 319 -0.79 -4.08 7.84
C GLY A 319 0.21 -2.95 8.04
N SER A 320 1.46 -3.13 7.60
CA SER A 320 2.50 -2.09 7.68
C SER A 320 2.15 -0.85 6.85
N VAL A 321 1.57 -1.04 5.66
CA VAL A 321 1.09 0.06 4.81
C VAL A 321 -0.06 0.80 5.48
N ILE A 322 -1.05 0.09 6.01
CA ILE A 322 -2.18 0.71 6.72
C ILE A 322 -1.68 1.52 7.92
N TRP A 323 -0.74 0.98 8.71
CA TRP A 323 -0.16 1.73 9.82
C TRP A 323 0.54 3.02 9.38
N ALA A 324 1.24 3.01 8.24
CA ALA A 324 1.87 4.22 7.72
C ALA A 324 0.84 5.32 7.42
N PHE A 325 -0.31 4.95 6.85
CA PHE A 325 -1.42 5.90 6.64
C PHE A 325 -2.06 6.36 7.94
N ASP A 326 -2.24 5.47 8.90
CA ASP A 326 -2.79 5.80 10.22
C ASP A 326 -1.89 6.76 11.00
N PHE A 327 -0.56 6.56 10.98
CA PHE A 327 0.39 7.50 11.56
C PHE A 327 0.36 8.86 10.86
N ALA A 328 0.32 8.88 9.52
CA ALA A 328 0.22 10.12 8.76
C ALA A 328 -1.10 10.87 9.07
N MET A 329 -2.22 10.15 9.12
CA MET A 329 -3.50 10.72 9.51
C MET A 329 -3.46 11.31 10.93
N SER A 330 -2.89 10.55 11.88
CA SER A 330 -2.83 10.97 13.29
C SER A 330 -2.05 12.25 13.50
N GLY A 331 -0.92 12.41 12.82
CA GLY A 331 -0.03 13.53 13.08
C GLY A 331 -0.13 14.67 12.08
N LEU A 332 -0.49 14.42 10.82
CA LEU A 332 -0.30 15.40 9.75
C LEU A 332 -1.60 15.89 9.12
N PHE A 333 -2.68 15.12 9.15
CA PHE A 333 -3.90 15.42 8.40
C PHE A 333 -4.53 16.75 8.84
N PHE A 334 -4.88 16.90 10.11
CA PHE A 334 -5.54 18.13 10.59
C PHE A 334 -4.61 19.33 10.65
N PRO A 335 -3.34 19.24 11.05
CA PRO A 335 -2.38 20.33 10.88
C PRO A 335 -2.29 20.86 9.45
N LEU A 336 -2.30 19.96 8.46
CA LEU A 336 -2.30 20.36 7.06
C LEU A 336 -3.62 21.01 6.64
N VAL A 337 -4.74 20.36 6.91
CA VAL A 337 -6.07 20.85 6.51
C VAL A 337 -6.39 22.19 7.17
N LEU A 338 -6.23 22.28 8.48
CA LEU A 338 -6.51 23.52 9.20
C LEU A 338 -5.50 24.63 8.87
N GLY A 339 -4.22 24.27 8.63
CA GLY A 339 -3.21 25.22 8.20
C GLY A 339 -3.52 25.88 6.88
N VAL A 340 -4.16 25.16 5.95
CA VAL A 340 -4.57 25.70 4.62
C VAL A 340 -5.93 26.39 4.68
N TRP A 341 -6.86 25.96 5.53
CA TRP A 341 -8.26 26.42 5.48
C TRP A 341 -8.67 27.34 6.63
N TRP A 342 -7.96 27.33 7.75
CA TRP A 342 -8.35 28.07 8.94
C TRP A 342 -7.35 29.17 9.29
N LYS A 343 -7.74 30.42 9.14
CA LYS A 343 -6.89 31.62 9.35
C LYS A 343 -6.39 31.78 10.80
N ARG A 344 -7.04 31.11 11.76
CA ARG A 344 -6.66 31.17 13.17
C ARG A 344 -5.59 30.13 13.53
N ALA A 345 -5.32 29.15 12.65
CA ALA A 345 -4.29 28.16 12.84
C ALA A 345 -2.91 28.83 12.97
N ASN A 346 -2.15 28.43 14.00
CA ASN A 346 -0.83 28.95 14.28
C ASN A 346 0.19 27.83 14.55
N ALA A 347 1.47 28.17 14.63
CA ALA A 347 2.54 27.21 14.81
C ALA A 347 2.43 26.40 16.13
N PRO A 348 2.16 27.00 17.31
CA PRO A 348 1.96 26.22 18.53
C PRO A 348 0.81 25.22 18.43
N GLY A 349 -0.32 25.62 17.84
CA GLY A 349 -1.45 24.73 17.61
C GLY A 349 -1.11 23.57 16.69
N ALA A 350 -0.42 23.83 15.57
CA ALA A 350 0.02 22.80 14.65
C ALA A 350 0.99 21.80 15.32
N VAL A 351 1.97 22.28 16.07
CA VAL A 351 2.91 21.42 16.81
C VAL A 351 2.18 20.57 17.84
N ALA A 352 1.27 21.17 18.61
CA ALA A 352 0.46 20.42 19.58
C ALA A 352 -0.42 19.35 18.90
N GLY A 353 -1.06 19.70 17.78
CA GLY A 353 -1.86 18.76 17.00
C GLY A 353 -1.03 17.58 16.47
N MET A 354 0.14 17.85 15.90
CA MET A 354 1.06 16.80 15.41
C MET A 354 1.52 15.86 16.54
N LEU A 355 2.03 16.42 17.62
CA LEU A 355 2.60 15.63 18.71
C LEU A 355 1.54 14.82 19.49
N LEU A 356 0.46 15.49 19.93
CA LEU A 356 -0.59 14.82 20.68
C LEU A 356 -1.36 13.82 19.84
N GLY A 357 -1.55 14.09 18.53
CA GLY A 357 -2.14 13.14 17.61
C GLY A 357 -1.30 11.87 17.44
N LEU A 358 0.01 12.02 17.21
CA LEU A 358 0.93 10.88 17.09
C LEU A 358 1.03 10.10 18.40
N ILE A 359 1.17 10.78 19.53
CA ILE A 359 1.30 10.13 20.85
C ILE A 359 0.03 9.34 21.17
N SER A 360 -1.15 9.94 21.02
CA SER A 360 -2.42 9.27 21.32
C SER A 360 -2.73 8.11 20.38
N GLY A 361 -2.48 8.27 19.08
CA GLY A 361 -2.62 7.18 18.10
C GLY A 361 -1.68 6.02 18.41
N THR A 362 -0.42 6.31 18.71
CA THR A 362 0.58 5.29 19.08
C THR A 362 0.21 4.59 20.38
N ALA A 363 -0.20 5.34 21.40
CA ALA A 363 -0.63 4.77 22.68
C ALA A 363 -1.83 3.83 22.49
N TYR A 364 -2.80 4.23 21.67
CA TYR A 364 -3.95 3.40 21.33
C TYR A 364 -3.55 2.12 20.57
N LEU A 365 -2.64 2.21 19.61
CA LEU A 365 -2.11 1.05 18.89
C LEU A 365 -1.46 0.05 19.86
N ILE A 366 -0.61 0.55 20.78
CA ILE A 366 0.04 -0.27 21.80
C ILE A 366 -1.00 -0.92 22.71
N TRP A 367 -1.99 -0.17 23.16
CA TRP A 367 -3.10 -0.67 23.99
C TRP A 367 -3.82 -1.84 23.33
N VAL A 368 -4.25 -1.68 22.07
CA VAL A 368 -4.98 -2.75 21.35
C VAL A 368 -4.09 -3.97 21.11
N ARG A 369 -2.80 -3.77 20.77
CA ARG A 369 -1.86 -4.88 20.60
C ARG A 369 -1.54 -5.64 21.90
N SER A 370 -1.63 -4.98 23.03
CA SER A 370 -1.43 -5.60 24.36
C SER A 370 -2.67 -6.37 24.85
N GLY A 371 -3.69 -6.53 24.00
CA GLY A 371 -4.92 -7.26 24.34
C GLY A 371 -6.06 -6.38 24.86
N GLY A 372 -5.93 -5.05 24.79
CA GLY A 372 -7.00 -4.11 25.13
C GLY A 372 -8.17 -4.21 24.15
N SER A 373 -9.40 -4.08 24.66
CA SER A 373 -10.60 -4.03 23.82
C SER A 373 -10.63 -2.71 23.02
N GLY A 374 -10.82 -2.81 21.71
CA GLY A 374 -10.96 -1.64 20.86
C GLY A 374 -12.19 -0.80 21.19
N PHE A 375 -12.03 0.50 21.38
CA PHE A 375 -13.12 1.43 21.62
C PHE A 375 -13.91 1.67 20.33
N LEU A 376 -15.24 1.61 20.37
CA LEU A 376 -16.12 1.80 19.20
C LEU A 376 -15.77 0.94 17.96
N GLY A 377 -15.19 -0.24 18.15
CA GLY A 377 -14.79 -1.10 17.04
C GLY A 377 -13.54 -0.63 16.28
N ILE A 378 -12.83 0.36 16.80
CA ILE A 378 -11.53 0.81 16.25
C ILE A 378 -10.48 -0.25 16.57
N THR A 379 -9.83 -0.75 15.56
CA THR A 379 -8.83 -1.83 15.65
C THR A 379 -7.41 -1.30 15.57
N GLN A 380 -6.42 -2.19 15.67
CA GLN A 380 -5.03 -1.87 15.40
C GLN A 380 -4.74 -1.39 13.94
N LEU A 381 -5.70 -1.50 13.04
CA LEU A 381 -5.61 -1.06 11.65
C LEU A 381 -6.45 0.19 11.35
N THR A 382 -6.99 0.82 12.39
CA THR A 382 -7.80 2.05 12.26
C THR A 382 -7.55 3.02 13.42
N PHE A 383 -6.41 2.87 14.11
CA PHE A 383 -6.03 3.72 15.23
C PHE A 383 -5.83 5.19 14.85
N GLY A 384 -5.60 5.44 13.55
CA GLY A 384 -5.47 6.77 13.00
C GLY A 384 -6.64 7.69 13.32
N ILE A 385 -7.86 7.15 13.47
CA ILE A 385 -9.05 7.93 13.87
C ILE A 385 -8.88 8.55 15.24
N VAL A 386 -8.38 7.78 16.20
CA VAL A 386 -8.16 8.28 17.59
C VAL A 386 -7.11 9.38 17.57
N GLY A 387 -5.97 9.14 16.91
CA GLY A 387 -4.91 10.14 16.79
C GLY A 387 -5.37 11.40 16.08
N ALA A 388 -6.12 11.26 15.00
CA ALA A 388 -6.65 12.41 14.25
C ALA A 388 -7.66 13.23 15.06
N ALA A 389 -8.56 12.58 15.80
CA ALA A 389 -9.51 13.28 16.67
C ALA A 389 -8.78 14.11 17.74
N VAL A 390 -7.78 13.55 18.39
CA VAL A 390 -6.94 14.26 19.35
C VAL A 390 -6.14 15.38 18.68
N SER A 391 -5.59 15.14 17.48
CA SER A 391 -4.88 16.16 16.70
C SER A 391 -5.78 17.35 16.36
N LEU A 392 -7.00 17.09 15.92
CA LEU A 392 -7.99 18.14 15.62
C LEU A 392 -8.29 19.00 16.86
N VAL A 393 -8.68 18.35 17.95
CA VAL A 393 -9.08 19.05 19.19
C VAL A 393 -7.91 19.85 19.76
N SER A 394 -6.73 19.24 19.88
CA SER A 394 -5.56 19.91 20.44
C SER A 394 -5.10 21.08 19.56
N MET A 395 -5.11 20.94 18.24
CA MET A 395 -4.77 22.04 17.33
C MET A 395 -5.74 23.21 17.48
N ILE A 396 -7.05 22.95 17.53
CA ILE A 396 -8.06 24.00 17.70
C ILE A 396 -7.88 24.69 19.06
N VAL A 397 -7.83 23.94 20.15
CA VAL A 397 -7.73 24.48 21.50
C VAL A 397 -6.46 25.33 21.65
N VAL A 398 -5.30 24.76 21.30
CA VAL A 398 -4.03 25.49 21.45
C VAL A 398 -3.96 26.71 20.52
N SER A 399 -4.47 26.61 19.29
CA SER A 399 -4.54 27.80 18.42
C SER A 399 -5.43 28.90 18.99
N LEU A 400 -6.52 28.58 19.67
CA LEU A 400 -7.43 29.58 20.26
C LEU A 400 -6.85 30.26 21.49
N ILE A 401 -6.12 29.54 22.35
CA ILE A 401 -5.53 30.07 23.58
C ILE A 401 -4.17 30.77 23.37
N THR A 402 -3.53 30.57 22.23
CA THR A 402 -2.26 31.22 21.88
C THR A 402 -2.46 32.43 20.96
N ALA A 403 -1.42 33.23 20.73
CA ALA A 403 -1.50 34.43 19.89
C ALA A 403 -1.98 34.11 18.47
N ALA A 404 -2.81 35.00 17.90
CA ALA A 404 -3.26 34.88 16.52
C ALA A 404 -2.08 35.04 15.55
N PRO A 405 -2.11 34.37 14.38
CA PRO A 405 -1.16 34.63 13.30
C PRO A 405 -1.22 36.09 12.86
N ASP A 406 -0.10 36.61 12.38
CA ASP A 406 -0.01 37.97 11.80
C ASP A 406 -0.89 38.11 10.55
N ALA A 407 -1.18 39.37 10.20
CA ALA A 407 -2.01 39.66 9.03
C ALA A 407 -1.42 39.15 7.71
N ALA A 408 -0.08 39.08 7.61
CA ALA A 408 0.61 38.54 6.43
C ALA A 408 0.36 37.03 6.27
N THR A 409 0.44 36.28 7.36
CA THR A 409 0.13 34.83 7.38
C THR A 409 -1.34 34.57 7.06
N GLN A 410 -2.27 35.38 7.63
CA GLN A 410 -3.70 35.24 7.33
C GLN A 410 -4.01 35.54 5.85
N LYS A 411 -3.37 36.55 5.25
CA LYS A 411 -3.46 36.82 3.84
C LYS A 411 -2.91 35.73 2.98
N MET A 412 -1.77 35.13 3.36
CA MET A 412 -1.19 33.99 2.67
C MET A 412 -2.17 32.80 2.62
N VAL A 413 -2.92 32.55 3.68
CA VAL A 413 -3.96 31.50 3.72
C VAL A 413 -5.08 31.78 2.70
N ASP A 414 -5.44 33.04 2.44
CA ASP A 414 -6.39 33.37 1.38
C ASP A 414 -5.77 33.20 -0.02
N ASP A 415 -4.55 33.69 -0.21
CA ASP A 415 -3.84 33.67 -1.50
C ASP A 415 -3.57 32.24 -1.99
N VAL A 416 -3.25 31.31 -1.08
CA VAL A 416 -3.01 29.88 -1.41
C VAL A 416 -4.24 29.19 -2.01
N ARG A 417 -5.45 29.64 -1.64
CA ARG A 417 -6.71 29.06 -2.16
C ARG A 417 -7.07 29.57 -3.55
N VAL A 418 -6.61 30.77 -3.91
CA VAL A 418 -6.85 31.37 -5.20
C VAL A 418 -5.52 31.44 -5.97
N PRO A 419 -5.18 30.40 -6.75
CA PRO A 419 -3.91 30.37 -7.45
C PRO A 419 -3.88 31.46 -8.52
N SER A 420 -3.17 32.54 -8.21
CA SER A 420 -2.88 33.64 -9.10
C SER A 420 -1.36 33.86 -9.16
N GLY A 421 -0.84 34.24 -10.31
CA GLY A 421 0.54 34.62 -10.44
C GLY A 421 1.34 33.86 -11.51
N LYS A 422 2.57 34.36 -11.76
CA LYS A 422 3.53 33.75 -12.70
C LYS A 422 4.07 32.43 -12.14
N THR A 423 4.32 31.49 -13.02
CA THR A 423 4.91 30.20 -12.63
C THR A 423 6.29 30.41 -12.03
N VAL A 424 6.63 29.66 -10.99
CA VAL A 424 7.94 29.72 -10.31
C VAL A 424 9.11 29.51 -11.29
N LEU A 425 8.91 28.74 -12.36
CA LEU A 425 9.90 28.53 -13.42
C LEU A 425 10.01 29.70 -14.44
N ALA A 426 9.06 30.61 -14.46
CA ALA A 426 9.12 31.80 -15.31
C ALA A 426 9.86 32.98 -14.66
N GLN A 427 10.35 32.81 -13.44
CA GLN A 427 11.11 33.82 -12.70
C GLN A 427 12.63 33.61 -12.78
N LYS A 428 13.12 32.76 -13.68
CA LYS A 428 14.55 32.59 -13.98
C LYS A 428 14.89 33.28 -15.27
#